data_4c68691c46f0ce89500b7c9bf85e7df8
#
_entry.id   4c68691c46f0ce89500b7c9bf85e7df8
#
_cell.length_a   1.000
_cell.length_b   1.000
_cell.length_c   1.000
_cell.angle_alpha   90.00
_cell.angle_beta   90.00
_cell.angle_gamma   90.00
#
_symmetry.space_group_name_H-M   'P 1'
#
loop_
_entity.id
_entity.type
_entity.pdbx_description
1 polymer ?
#
loop_
_entity_poly.entity_id
_entity_poly.type
_entity_poly.pdbx_seq_one_letter_code
_entity_poly.pdbx_strand_id
1 'polypeptide(L)'
;MSMFTAFNISASGMTAQQLRTDVISQNIANVNTTRTSDGTPYVRKAVVFTEKTLTASTAVTGSSSNGSSFASVLKQAHNGLLGDGVKVTSVYEDNSTDMNMVYDPSHPDADENGYVTYPNV
;
A
#
# COMPACT_ATOMS: atom_id res chain seq x y z
N MET A 1 -4.09 13.81 -23.62
CA MET A 1 -4.39 12.54 -22.92
C MET A 1 -5.28 11.70 -23.81
N SER A 2 -4.90 10.47 -24.09
CA SER A 2 -5.75 9.55 -24.86
C SER A 2 -6.85 8.95 -23.96
N MET A 3 -7.93 8.48 -24.58
CA MET A 3 -9.00 7.77 -23.86
C MET A 3 -8.47 6.53 -23.12
N PHE A 4 -7.52 5.81 -23.70
CA PHE A 4 -6.88 4.64 -23.06
C PHE A 4 -6.05 5.03 -21.83
N THR A 5 -5.39 6.19 -21.83
CA THR A 5 -4.66 6.71 -20.66
C THR A 5 -5.64 7.00 -19.53
N ALA A 6 -6.79 7.61 -19.81
CA ALA A 6 -7.82 7.87 -18.82
C ALA A 6 -8.37 6.56 -18.22
N PHE A 7 -8.59 5.55 -19.03
CA PHE A 7 -9.01 4.23 -18.55
C PHE A 7 -7.94 3.56 -17.69
N ASN A 8 -6.67 3.65 -18.06
CA ASN A 8 -5.55 3.09 -17.28
C ASN A 8 -5.43 3.76 -15.92
N ILE A 9 -5.58 5.07 -15.84
CA ILE A 9 -5.58 5.82 -14.57
C ILE A 9 -6.75 5.37 -13.68
N SER A 10 -7.94 5.28 -14.24
CA SER A 10 -9.12 4.82 -13.50
C SER A 10 -8.97 3.36 -13.04
N ALA A 11 -8.46 2.49 -13.88
CA ALA A 11 -8.21 1.09 -13.55
C ALA A 11 -7.17 0.95 -12.45
N SER A 12 -6.11 1.77 -12.46
CA SER A 12 -5.10 1.78 -11.40
C SER A 12 -5.70 2.18 -10.05
N GLY A 13 -6.59 3.17 -10.03
CA GLY A 13 -7.32 3.58 -8.84
C GLY A 13 -8.19 2.47 -8.28
N MET A 14 -8.95 1.79 -9.13
CA MET A 14 -9.80 0.67 -8.72
C MET A 14 -8.98 -0.50 -8.17
N THR A 15 -7.88 -0.86 -8.81
CA THR A 15 -6.99 -1.94 -8.34
C THR A 15 -6.38 -1.61 -6.97
N ALA A 16 -5.93 -0.37 -6.78
CA ALA A 16 -5.38 0.09 -5.51
C ALA A 16 -6.43 0.05 -4.39
N GLN A 17 -7.65 0.48 -4.66
CA GLN A 17 -8.74 0.44 -3.68
C GLN A 17 -9.21 -0.99 -3.38
N GLN A 18 -9.16 -1.88 -4.35
CA GLN A 18 -9.46 -3.30 -4.11
C GLN A 18 -8.46 -3.92 -3.14
N LEU A 19 -7.16 -3.69 -3.35
CA LEU A 19 -6.14 -4.16 -2.40
C LEU A 19 -6.33 -3.57 -0.99
N ARG A 20 -6.70 -2.29 -0.90
CA ARG A 20 -7.03 -1.66 0.38
C ARG A 20 -8.20 -2.37 1.06
N THR A 21 -9.25 -2.69 0.32
CA THR A 21 -10.42 -3.42 0.83
C THR A 21 -10.02 -4.81 1.31
N ASP A 22 -9.16 -5.51 0.58
CA ASP A 22 -8.66 -6.84 0.96
C ASP A 22 -7.86 -6.78 2.28
N VAL A 23 -7.00 -5.77 2.44
CA VAL A 23 -6.23 -5.56 3.68
C VAL A 23 -7.15 -5.22 4.85
N ILE A 24 -8.15 -4.36 4.66
CA ILE A 24 -9.15 -4.04 5.69
C ILE A 24 -9.93 -5.30 6.07
N SER A 25 -10.31 -6.12 5.11
CA SER A 25 -11.02 -7.39 5.37
C SER A 25 -10.17 -8.37 6.18
N GLN A 26 -8.86 -8.44 5.91
CA GLN A 26 -7.93 -9.22 6.73
C GLN A 26 -7.85 -8.69 8.16
N ASN A 27 -7.79 -7.39 8.35
CA ASN A 27 -7.77 -6.78 9.68
C ASN A 27 -9.05 -7.12 10.45
N ILE A 28 -10.22 -6.99 9.82
CA ILE A 28 -11.50 -7.30 10.45
C ILE A 28 -11.60 -8.79 10.79
N ALA A 29 -11.16 -9.67 9.89
CA ALA A 29 -11.17 -11.11 10.13
C ALA A 29 -10.28 -11.51 11.32
N ASN A 30 -9.24 -10.76 11.59
CA ASN A 30 -8.28 -11.03 12.67
C ASN A 30 -8.46 -10.13 13.90
N VAL A 31 -9.57 -9.39 14.00
CA VAL A 31 -9.81 -8.47 15.13
C VAL A 31 -9.79 -9.15 16.50
N ASN A 32 -10.13 -10.43 16.56
CA ASN A 32 -10.14 -11.24 17.78
C ASN A 32 -8.97 -12.24 17.85
N THR A 33 -7.99 -12.16 16.97
CA THR A 33 -6.86 -13.09 16.94
C THR A 33 -5.81 -12.66 17.98
N THR A 34 -5.85 -13.28 19.15
CA THR A 34 -4.95 -13.00 20.26
C THR A 34 -3.60 -13.69 20.15
N ARG A 35 -3.51 -14.74 19.33
CA ARG A 35 -2.28 -15.50 19.12
C ARG A 35 -2.11 -15.89 17.67
N THR A 36 -1.01 -15.45 17.07
CA THR A 36 -0.54 -15.89 15.74
C THR A 36 0.45 -17.06 15.88
N SER A 37 0.95 -17.57 14.76
CA SER A 37 2.01 -18.60 14.74
C SER A 37 3.26 -18.19 15.51
N ASP A 38 3.51 -16.89 15.62
CA ASP A 38 4.67 -16.32 16.33
C ASP A 38 4.43 -16.15 17.84
N GLY A 39 3.23 -16.46 18.31
CA GLY A 39 2.84 -16.34 19.71
C GLY A 39 2.45 -14.92 20.15
N THR A 40 2.38 -13.97 19.23
CA THR A 40 1.98 -12.57 19.46
C THR A 40 0.59 -12.30 18.92
N PRO A 41 -0.14 -11.28 19.41
CA PRO A 41 -1.41 -10.87 18.82
C PRO A 41 -1.21 -10.41 17.36
N TYR A 42 -2.29 -10.46 16.58
CA TYR A 42 -2.29 -9.93 15.23
C TYR A 42 -2.03 -8.42 15.24
N VAL A 43 -1.23 -7.94 14.32
CA VAL A 43 -0.94 -6.51 14.14
C VAL A 43 -1.68 -5.99 12.91
N ARG A 44 -2.37 -4.87 13.07
CA ARG A 44 -3.10 -4.22 11.97
C ARG A 44 -2.17 -3.91 10.81
N LYS A 45 -2.61 -4.23 9.60
CA LYS A 45 -1.93 -3.87 8.36
C LYS A 45 -2.54 -2.63 7.74
N ALA A 46 -1.71 -1.78 7.18
CA ALA A 46 -2.12 -0.60 6.46
C ALA A 46 -1.41 -0.51 5.11
N VAL A 47 -2.05 0.21 4.18
CA VAL A 47 -1.61 0.33 2.79
C VAL A 47 -1.12 1.74 2.53
N VAL A 48 0.03 1.86 1.87
CA VAL A 48 0.57 3.15 1.41
C VAL A 48 0.36 3.29 -0.09
N PHE A 49 -0.32 4.35 -0.48
CA PHE A 49 -0.50 4.72 -1.88
C PHE A 49 0.53 5.77 -2.26
N THR A 50 1.03 5.68 -3.48
CA THR A 50 1.86 6.69 -4.09
C THR A 50 1.42 6.95 -5.51
N GLU A 51 1.75 8.12 -6.00
CA GLU A 51 1.57 8.43 -7.40
C GLU A 51 2.39 7.48 -8.28
N LYS A 52 1.77 6.99 -9.33
CA LYS A 52 2.45 6.29 -10.40
C LYS A 52 2.94 7.32 -11.39
N THR A 53 4.22 7.65 -11.33
CA THR A 53 4.86 8.50 -12.32
C THR A 53 5.34 7.65 -13.48
N LEU A 54 5.11 8.10 -14.68
CA LEU A 54 5.84 7.61 -15.84
C LEU A 54 7.32 7.99 -15.65
N THR A 55 8.06 7.17 -14.95
CA THR A 55 9.49 7.17 -15.11
C THR A 55 9.71 6.75 -16.55
N ALA A 56 10.00 7.73 -17.39
CA ALA A 56 10.66 7.44 -18.64
C ALA A 56 12.02 6.82 -18.29
N SER A 57 12.02 5.57 -17.90
CA SER A 57 13.19 4.72 -17.90
C SER A 57 13.46 4.28 -19.34
N THR A 58 13.49 5.23 -20.22
CA THR A 58 14.39 5.15 -21.34
C THR A 58 15.70 5.67 -20.78
N ALA A 59 16.46 4.79 -20.14
CA ALA A 59 17.88 4.88 -20.27
C ALA A 59 18.13 5.04 -21.77
N VAL A 60 18.34 6.25 -22.20
CA VAL A 60 19.00 6.51 -23.46
C VAL A 60 20.43 6.10 -23.27
N THR A 61 20.66 4.79 -23.15
CA THR A 61 21.94 4.15 -23.46
C THR A 61 21.99 4.03 -24.96
N GLY A 62 22.32 5.10 -25.58
CA GLY A 62 22.47 5.17 -27.01
C GLY A 62 23.25 6.42 -27.33
N SER A 63 24.58 6.33 -27.16
CA SER A 63 25.50 7.13 -27.92
C SER A 63 24.95 7.35 -29.33
N SER A 64 24.51 8.56 -29.62
CA SER A 64 24.69 9.13 -30.95
C SER A 64 24.34 10.60 -30.93
N SER A 65 25.36 11.38 -31.15
CA SER A 65 25.33 12.75 -31.65
C SER A 65 24.13 13.04 -32.55
N ASN A 66 23.36 13.96 -32.17
CA ASN A 66 22.54 14.93 -32.86
C ASN A 66 21.14 15.08 -32.24
N GLY A 67 21.01 16.19 -31.52
CA GLY A 67 19.78 16.90 -31.42
C GLY A 67 18.59 16.08 -30.91
N SER A 68 18.44 16.00 -29.58
CA SER A 68 17.11 15.67 -29.04
C SER A 68 16.10 16.60 -29.70
N SER A 69 15.28 16.03 -30.56
CA SER A 69 14.24 16.78 -31.27
C SER A 69 13.39 17.51 -30.22
N PHE A 70 13.11 18.79 -30.43
CA PHE A 70 12.21 19.57 -29.57
C PHE A 70 10.91 18.81 -29.25
N ALA A 71 10.42 18.02 -30.20
CA ALA A 71 9.26 17.18 -30.02
C ALA A 71 9.47 16.08 -28.96
N SER A 72 10.67 15.51 -28.86
CA SER A 72 10.97 14.49 -27.83
C SER A 72 11.08 15.11 -26.42
N VAL A 73 11.70 16.29 -26.32
CA VAL A 73 11.81 17.05 -25.06
C VAL A 73 10.46 17.53 -24.60
N LEU A 74 9.63 18.05 -25.51
CA LEU A 74 8.27 18.49 -25.23
C LEU A 74 7.39 17.32 -24.76
N LYS A 75 7.51 16.17 -25.43
CA LYS A 75 6.78 14.95 -25.05
C LYS A 75 7.20 14.43 -23.68
N GLN A 76 8.48 14.52 -23.37
CA GLN A 76 9.02 14.15 -22.07
C GLN A 76 8.55 15.12 -20.96
N ALA A 77 8.58 16.42 -21.21
CA ALA A 77 8.06 17.43 -20.29
C ALA A 77 6.56 17.27 -20.06
N HIS A 78 5.79 17.01 -21.10
CA HIS A 78 4.34 16.79 -21.02
C HIS A 78 4.01 15.48 -20.26
N ASN A 79 4.72 14.41 -20.51
CA ASN A 79 4.53 13.15 -19.79
C ASN A 79 4.98 13.21 -18.33
N GLY A 80 5.95 14.08 -18.01
CA GLY A 80 6.39 14.30 -16.61
C GLY A 80 5.41 15.12 -15.77
N LEU A 81 4.51 15.87 -16.41
CA LEU A 81 3.50 16.69 -15.73
C LEU A 81 2.17 15.95 -15.49
N LEU A 82 1.95 14.86 -16.20
CA LEU A 82 0.73 14.06 -16.06
C LEU A 82 1.04 12.82 -15.23
N GLY A 83 0.39 12.70 -14.08
CA GLY A 83 0.40 11.48 -13.30
C GLY A 83 -0.22 10.32 -14.11
N ASP A 84 0.33 9.13 -13.97
CA ASP A 84 -0.12 7.91 -14.65
C ASP A 84 -1.01 7.04 -13.74
N GLY A 85 -1.56 7.64 -12.71
CA GLY A 85 -2.45 7.00 -11.76
C GLY A 85 -1.83 6.78 -10.39
N VAL A 86 -2.29 5.77 -9.68
CA VAL A 86 -1.90 5.42 -8.32
C VAL A 86 -1.36 3.99 -8.27
N LYS A 87 -0.39 3.76 -7.39
CA LYS A 87 0.10 2.41 -7.07
C LYS A 87 0.19 2.21 -5.56
N VAL A 88 0.05 0.98 -5.15
CA VAL A 88 0.39 0.57 -3.79
C VAL A 88 1.91 0.36 -3.72
N THR A 89 2.56 1.09 -2.85
CA THR A 89 4.01 1.00 -2.66
C THR A 89 4.36 -0.07 -1.66
N SER A 90 3.62 -0.15 -0.57
CA SER A 90 3.85 -1.11 0.49
C SER A 90 2.60 -1.38 1.30
N VAL A 91 2.57 -2.56 1.90
CA VAL A 91 1.68 -2.91 3.00
C VAL A 91 2.57 -3.04 4.23
N TYR A 92 2.27 -2.32 5.29
CA TYR A 92 3.08 -2.33 6.51
C TYR A 92 2.23 -2.69 7.72
N GLU A 93 2.88 -3.20 8.76
CA GLU A 93 2.27 -3.47 10.06
C GLU A 93 2.39 -2.25 10.96
N ASP A 94 1.27 -1.87 11.58
CA ASP A 94 1.21 -0.72 12.47
C ASP A 94 1.62 -1.11 13.89
N ASN A 95 2.90 -0.96 14.17
CA ASN A 95 3.46 -1.17 15.51
C ASN A 95 3.45 0.10 16.39
N SER A 96 2.90 1.19 15.89
CA SER A 96 2.86 2.47 16.62
C SER A 96 1.61 2.64 17.47
N THR A 97 0.52 1.97 17.11
CA THR A 97 -0.73 1.99 17.87
C THR A 97 -0.72 0.91 18.93
N ASP A 98 -1.05 1.29 20.16
CA ASP A 98 -1.11 0.36 21.28
C ASP A 98 -2.17 -0.72 21.07
N MET A 99 -1.85 -1.93 21.55
CA MET A 99 -2.77 -3.06 21.54
C MET A 99 -3.87 -2.85 22.58
N ASN A 100 -5.05 -3.41 22.32
CA ASN A 100 -6.18 -3.39 23.24
C ASN A 100 -5.97 -4.45 24.35
N MET A 101 -6.00 -4.03 25.60
CA MET A 101 -5.93 -4.95 26.76
C MET A 101 -7.31 -5.08 27.41
N VAL A 102 -7.79 -6.32 27.51
CA VAL A 102 -9.09 -6.64 28.13
C VAL A 102 -8.85 -7.60 29.30
N TYR A 103 -9.51 -7.33 30.43
CA TYR A 103 -9.44 -8.21 31.59
C TYR A 103 -10.39 -9.41 31.40
N ASP A 104 -9.83 -10.58 31.15
CA ASP A 104 -10.55 -11.85 31.07
C ASP A 104 -9.65 -12.99 31.58
N PRO A 105 -9.70 -13.30 32.87
CA PRO A 105 -8.86 -14.36 33.44
C PRO A 105 -9.28 -15.77 33.01
N SER A 106 -10.45 -15.92 32.35
CA SER A 106 -10.90 -17.23 31.84
C SER A 106 -10.36 -17.56 30.47
N HIS A 107 -9.76 -16.58 29.80
CA HIS A 107 -9.22 -16.74 28.45
C HIS A 107 -7.91 -17.56 28.49
N PRO A 108 -7.70 -18.52 27.54
CA PRO A 108 -6.50 -19.35 27.51
C PRO A 108 -5.20 -18.55 27.26
N ASP A 109 -5.28 -17.38 26.64
CA ASP A 109 -4.16 -16.50 26.37
C ASP A 109 -4.03 -15.33 27.38
N ALA A 110 -4.69 -15.45 28.54
CA ALA A 110 -4.59 -14.45 29.60
C ALA A 110 -3.20 -14.46 30.26
N ASP A 111 -2.68 -13.28 30.58
CA ASP A 111 -1.45 -13.09 31.33
C ASP A 111 -1.62 -13.50 32.81
N GLU A 112 -0.52 -13.52 33.56
CA GLU A 112 -0.52 -13.77 35.01
C GLU A 112 -1.44 -12.83 35.79
N ASN A 113 -1.68 -11.62 35.26
CA ASN A 113 -2.58 -10.61 35.83
C ASN A 113 -4.04 -10.74 35.33
N GLY A 114 -4.35 -11.69 34.46
CA GLY A 114 -5.66 -11.92 33.89
C GLY A 114 -6.03 -11.01 32.74
N TYR A 115 -5.08 -10.35 32.10
CA TYR A 115 -5.32 -9.52 30.90
C TYR A 115 -5.00 -10.27 29.62
N VAL A 116 -5.85 -10.07 28.63
CA VAL A 116 -5.66 -10.57 27.27
C VAL A 116 -5.36 -9.39 26.35
N THR A 117 -4.33 -9.53 25.54
CA THR A 117 -3.96 -8.52 24.55
C THR A 117 -4.64 -8.83 23.22
N TYR A 118 -5.50 -7.92 22.77
CA TYR A 118 -6.18 -7.99 21.49
C TYR A 118 -5.46 -7.14 20.44
N PRO A 119 -5.67 -7.43 19.13
CA PRO A 119 -5.14 -6.62 18.05
C PRO A 119 -5.53 -5.15 18.14
N ASN A 120 -4.69 -4.31 17.57
CA ASN A 120 -4.93 -2.85 17.43
C ASN A 120 -5.80 -2.50 16.20
N VAL A 121 -6.76 -3.32 15.86
CA VAL A 121 -7.67 -3.16 14.71
C VAL A 121 -8.85 -2.27 15.07
#